data_5519c8968a247a852e5528f620326e73
#
_entry.id   5519c8968a247a852e5528f620326e73
#
_cell.length_a   1.000
_cell.length_b   1.000
_cell.length_c   1.000
_cell.angle_alpha   90.00
_cell.angle_beta   90.00
_cell.angle_gamma   90.00
#
_symmetry.space_group_name_H-M   'P 1'
#
loop_
_entity.id
_entity.type
_entity.pdbx_description
1 polymer ?
#
loop_
_entity_poly.entity_id
_entity_poly.type
_entity_poly.pdbx_seq_one_letter_code
_entity_poly.pdbx_strand_id
1 'polypeptide(L)'
;RIVRGPEQLRQVVNTNYDRSLLTIFLKDANFVDTDKLMGKIRAYEREHLAPRGIRLGFAGDVAVSQSLIRGIVTTQMQSLFWSLVGIYAVTALLGRSLRWGIYCVLPSTLAVVINFAVMGWLNIPLGVATSMFAAMTLGIGVDFAIHVLEGFSLARSGGLSPDAALSESMTRTGPAVVINTAAIALGFG
;
A
#
# COMPACT_ATOMS: atom_id res chain seq x y z
N ARG A 1 26.51 -28.48 -7.81
CA ARG A 1 26.87 -28.84 -9.19
C ARG A 1 28.36 -28.56 -9.33
N ILE A 2 29.18 -29.59 -9.58
CA ILE A 2 30.61 -29.45 -9.78
C ILE A 2 30.82 -29.01 -11.22
N VAL A 3 31.44 -27.83 -11.40
CA VAL A 3 31.78 -27.28 -12.72
C VAL A 3 32.93 -28.12 -13.28
N ARG A 4 32.68 -28.83 -14.36
CA ARG A 4 33.69 -29.65 -15.04
C ARG A 4 33.99 -29.09 -16.43
N GLY A 5 35.17 -28.48 -16.57
CA GLY A 5 35.72 -27.99 -17.84
C GLY A 5 35.67 -26.48 -18.03
N PRO A 6 36.53 -25.93 -18.91
CA PRO A 6 36.69 -24.50 -19.11
C PRO A 6 35.47 -23.80 -19.70
N GLU A 7 34.64 -24.49 -20.50
CA GLU A 7 33.42 -23.93 -21.07
C GLU A 7 32.32 -23.71 -20.03
N GLN A 8 32.20 -24.57 -19.02
CA GLN A 8 31.28 -24.41 -17.92
C GLN A 8 31.72 -23.33 -16.92
N LEU A 9 33.03 -23.12 -16.77
CA LEU A 9 33.58 -22.03 -15.99
C LEU A 9 33.20 -20.67 -16.57
N ARG A 10 33.17 -20.51 -17.88
CA ARG A 10 32.80 -19.28 -18.56
C ARG A 10 31.32 -18.89 -18.37
N GLN A 11 30.47 -19.83 -17.97
CA GLN A 11 29.06 -19.54 -17.64
C GLN A 11 28.89 -18.92 -16.23
N VAL A 12 29.85 -19.12 -15.34
CA VAL A 12 29.74 -18.69 -13.94
C VAL A 12 30.83 -17.70 -13.53
N VAL A 13 31.88 -17.53 -14.34
CA VAL A 13 32.98 -16.57 -14.10
C VAL A 13 33.24 -15.79 -15.36
N ASN A 14 33.46 -14.48 -15.25
CA ASN A 14 33.77 -13.64 -16.39
C ASN A 14 35.24 -13.86 -16.88
N THR A 15 35.56 -13.29 -18.04
CA THR A 15 36.85 -13.45 -18.71
C THR A 15 38.04 -12.94 -17.88
N ASN A 16 37.81 -11.92 -17.03
CA ASN A 16 38.84 -11.29 -16.20
C ASN A 16 39.01 -11.97 -14.83
N TYR A 17 38.19 -12.98 -14.53
CA TYR A 17 38.18 -13.68 -13.24
C TYR A 17 37.94 -12.78 -12.01
N ASP A 18 37.32 -11.61 -12.20
CA ASP A 18 36.99 -10.66 -11.13
C ASP A 18 35.53 -10.71 -10.70
N ARG A 19 34.68 -11.42 -11.43
CA ARG A 19 33.25 -11.61 -11.13
C ARG A 19 32.82 -13.06 -11.31
N SER A 20 32.05 -13.53 -10.35
CA SER A 20 31.44 -14.87 -10.44
C SER A 20 29.94 -14.82 -10.17
N LEU A 21 29.18 -15.72 -10.79
CA LEU A 21 27.75 -15.88 -10.61
C LEU A 21 27.48 -17.10 -9.71
N LEU A 22 26.82 -16.86 -8.59
CA LEU A 22 26.26 -17.92 -7.75
C LEU A 22 24.74 -17.95 -7.93
N THR A 23 24.23 -19.02 -8.50
CA THR A 23 22.78 -19.20 -8.68
C THR A 23 22.20 -19.99 -7.51
N ILE A 24 21.22 -19.42 -6.83
CA ILE A 24 20.50 -20.03 -5.72
C ILE A 24 19.05 -20.24 -6.18
N PHE A 25 18.60 -21.49 -6.17
CA PHE A 25 17.21 -21.83 -6.45
C PHE A 25 16.43 -21.89 -5.14
N LEU A 26 15.36 -21.09 -5.04
CA LEU A 26 14.46 -21.11 -3.91
C LEU A 26 13.31 -22.10 -4.19
N LYS A 27 12.95 -22.89 -3.20
CA LYS A 27 11.79 -23.79 -3.28
C LYS A 27 10.48 -23.02 -3.25
N ASP A 28 10.46 -21.95 -2.47
CA ASP A 28 9.36 -21.00 -2.35
C ASP A 28 9.94 -19.58 -2.36
N ALA A 29 9.35 -18.70 -3.16
CA ALA A 29 9.74 -17.30 -3.29
C ALA A 29 8.85 -16.38 -2.44
N ASN A 30 8.41 -16.84 -1.26
CA ASN A 30 7.67 -15.99 -0.31
C ASN A 30 8.48 -14.73 0.01
N PHE A 31 7.79 -13.58 -0.07
CA PHE A 31 8.44 -12.27 0.11
C PHE A 31 9.16 -12.14 1.45
N VAL A 32 8.51 -12.56 2.55
CA VAL A 32 9.03 -12.38 3.91
C VAL A 32 10.27 -13.23 4.14
N ASP A 33 10.26 -14.49 3.70
CA ASP A 33 11.37 -15.40 3.92
C ASP A 33 12.54 -15.11 3.00
N THR A 34 12.27 -14.69 1.76
CA THR A 34 13.28 -14.21 0.83
C THR A 34 13.96 -12.95 1.34
N ASP A 35 13.20 -12.02 1.90
CA ASP A 35 13.73 -10.81 2.50
C ASP A 35 14.65 -11.08 3.68
N LYS A 36 14.25 -12.00 4.58
CA LYS A 36 15.09 -12.46 5.69
C LYS A 36 16.37 -13.12 5.19
N LEU A 37 16.27 -13.96 4.15
CA LEU A 37 17.43 -14.63 3.55
C LEU A 37 18.40 -13.59 2.96
N MET A 38 17.91 -12.66 2.15
CA MET A 38 18.73 -11.59 1.57
C MET A 38 19.36 -10.72 2.66
N GLY A 39 18.64 -10.44 3.75
CA GLY A 39 19.16 -9.75 4.92
C GLY A 39 20.34 -10.48 5.58
N LYS A 40 20.21 -11.80 5.77
CA LYS A 40 21.30 -12.65 6.32
C LYS A 40 22.51 -12.68 5.39
N ILE A 41 22.30 -12.79 4.08
CA ILE A 41 23.40 -12.77 3.11
C ILE A 41 24.13 -11.42 3.13
N ARG A 42 23.41 -10.30 3.20
CA ARG A 42 24.01 -8.96 3.33
C ARG A 42 24.77 -8.76 4.66
N ALA A 43 24.26 -9.35 5.73
CA ALA A 43 24.98 -9.31 7.02
C ALA A 43 26.29 -10.09 6.93
N TYR A 44 26.25 -11.30 6.36
CA TYR A 44 27.43 -12.13 6.13
C TYR A 44 28.44 -11.44 5.19
N GLU A 45 27.97 -10.80 4.13
CA GLU A 45 28.82 -9.99 3.24
C GLU A 45 29.59 -8.92 4.02
N ARG A 46 28.89 -8.12 4.82
CA ARG A 46 29.50 -7.03 5.58
C ARG A 46 30.55 -7.53 6.58
N GLU A 47 30.28 -8.66 7.20
CA GLU A 47 31.14 -9.19 8.26
C GLU A 47 32.35 -9.96 7.71
N HIS A 48 32.18 -10.74 6.65
CA HIS A 48 33.19 -11.71 6.21
C HIS A 48 33.77 -11.40 4.82
N LEU A 49 33.01 -10.80 3.91
CA LEU A 49 33.40 -10.62 2.51
C LEU A 49 33.89 -9.20 2.22
N ALA A 50 33.21 -8.19 2.76
CA ALA A 50 33.58 -6.80 2.54
C ALA A 50 35.00 -6.46 3.01
N PRO A 51 35.50 -6.98 4.16
CA PRO A 51 36.91 -6.77 4.57
C PRO A 51 37.92 -7.35 3.59
N ARG A 52 37.51 -8.34 2.79
CA ARG A 52 38.31 -8.99 1.75
C ARG A 52 38.17 -8.37 0.36
N GLY A 53 37.46 -7.25 0.27
CA GLY A 53 37.20 -6.56 -0.99
C GLY A 53 36.13 -7.21 -1.88
N ILE A 54 35.41 -8.24 -1.39
CA ILE A 54 34.38 -8.95 -2.15
C ILE A 54 33.04 -8.28 -1.88
N ARG A 55 32.32 -7.91 -2.96
CA ARG A 55 30.96 -7.35 -2.91
C ARG A 55 29.96 -8.30 -3.56
N LEU A 56 28.80 -8.47 -2.95
CA LEU A 56 27.71 -9.26 -3.48
C LEU A 56 26.66 -8.35 -4.14
N GLY A 57 26.30 -8.67 -5.38
CA GLY A 57 25.17 -8.09 -6.07
C GLY A 57 24.05 -9.11 -6.17
N PHE A 58 22.83 -8.73 -5.82
CA PHE A 58 21.65 -9.58 -6.04
C PHE A 58 21.07 -9.29 -7.42
N ALA A 59 20.82 -10.33 -8.18
CA ALA A 59 20.22 -10.26 -9.51
C ALA A 59 19.18 -11.39 -9.70
N GLY A 60 18.38 -11.29 -10.73
CA GLY A 60 17.32 -12.24 -11.05
C GLY A 60 15.94 -11.81 -10.57
N ASP A 61 14.92 -12.52 -11.02
CA ASP A 61 13.51 -12.13 -10.84
C ASP A 61 13.11 -11.93 -9.38
N VAL A 62 13.63 -12.77 -8.49
CA VAL A 62 13.32 -12.68 -7.05
C VAL A 62 13.90 -11.39 -6.44
N ALA A 63 15.13 -11.01 -6.79
CA ALA A 63 15.75 -9.79 -6.28
C ALA A 63 15.05 -8.54 -6.83
N VAL A 64 14.68 -8.55 -8.10
CA VAL A 64 13.91 -7.47 -8.74
C VAL A 64 12.53 -7.35 -8.09
N SER A 65 11.80 -8.45 -7.92
CA SER A 65 10.49 -8.46 -7.27
C SER A 65 10.55 -7.93 -5.85
N GLN A 66 11.57 -8.31 -5.06
CA GLN A 66 11.79 -7.80 -3.71
C GLN A 66 12.01 -6.28 -3.69
N SER A 67 12.83 -5.76 -4.60
CA SER A 67 13.08 -4.31 -4.68
C SER A 67 11.84 -3.53 -5.12
N LEU A 68 11.07 -4.07 -6.06
CA LEU A 68 9.81 -3.48 -6.53
C LEU A 68 8.77 -3.43 -5.41
N ILE A 69 8.54 -4.54 -4.70
CA ILE A 69 7.56 -4.60 -3.61
C ILE A 69 7.92 -3.61 -2.50
N ARG A 70 9.19 -3.53 -2.10
CA ARG A 70 9.64 -2.52 -1.11
C ARG A 70 9.40 -1.09 -1.59
N GLY A 71 9.73 -0.80 -2.85
CA GLY A 71 9.50 0.51 -3.45
C GLY A 71 8.01 0.86 -3.44
N ILE A 72 7.16 -0.07 -3.86
CA ILE A 72 5.70 0.11 -3.89
C ILE A 72 5.16 0.39 -2.49
N VAL A 73 5.52 -0.42 -1.48
CA VAL A 73 5.04 -0.23 -0.11
C VAL A 73 5.43 1.15 0.43
N THR A 74 6.69 1.55 0.28
CA THR A 74 7.16 2.84 0.78
C THR A 74 6.47 4.00 0.07
N THR A 75 6.39 3.96 -1.26
CA THR A 75 5.75 4.99 -2.07
C THR A 75 4.25 5.06 -1.77
N GLN A 76 3.59 3.92 -1.57
CA GLN A 76 2.18 3.86 -1.26
C GLN A 76 1.85 4.48 0.11
N MET A 77 2.65 4.19 1.13
CA MET A 77 2.45 4.81 2.45
C MET A 77 2.62 6.33 2.40
N GLN A 78 3.62 6.82 1.68
CA GLN A 78 3.81 8.25 1.47
C GLN A 78 2.64 8.86 0.68
N SER A 79 2.20 8.20 -0.39
CA SER A 79 1.07 8.65 -1.21
C SER A 79 -0.22 8.73 -0.40
N LEU A 80 -0.55 7.70 0.39
CA LEU A 80 -1.72 7.70 1.27
C LEU A 80 -1.66 8.84 2.29
N PHE A 81 -0.51 9.05 2.91
CA PHE A 81 -0.33 10.13 3.87
C PHE A 81 -0.56 11.50 3.24
N TRP A 82 0.08 11.79 2.11
CA TRP A 82 -0.09 13.06 1.42
C TRP A 82 -1.49 13.26 0.85
N SER A 83 -2.15 12.17 0.41
CA SER A 83 -3.55 12.21 -0.01
C SER A 83 -4.47 12.59 1.15
N LEU A 84 -4.29 11.99 2.33
CA LEU A 84 -5.06 12.35 3.52
C LEU A 84 -4.86 13.81 3.92
N VAL A 85 -3.62 14.31 3.89
CA VAL A 85 -3.30 15.71 4.16
C VAL A 85 -3.95 16.63 3.13
N GLY A 86 -3.87 16.29 1.85
CA GLY A 86 -4.48 17.06 0.77
C GLY A 86 -6.01 17.11 0.88
N ILE A 87 -6.65 15.97 1.13
CA ILE A 87 -8.11 15.89 1.33
C ILE A 87 -8.53 16.71 2.54
N TYR A 88 -7.80 16.58 3.66
CA TYR A 88 -8.06 17.39 4.86
C TYR A 88 -7.98 18.89 4.56
N ALA A 89 -6.93 19.31 3.87
CA ALA A 89 -6.74 20.73 3.55
C ALA A 89 -7.87 21.25 2.65
N VAL A 90 -8.23 20.51 1.61
CA VAL A 90 -9.31 20.91 0.68
C VAL A 90 -10.66 20.95 1.39
N THR A 91 -11.00 19.91 2.14
CA THR A 91 -12.29 19.85 2.84
C THR A 91 -12.41 20.86 3.98
N ALA A 92 -11.32 21.14 4.69
CA ALA A 92 -11.29 22.19 5.71
C ALA A 92 -11.44 23.58 5.09
N LEU A 93 -10.85 23.83 3.93
CA LEU A 93 -10.95 25.09 3.20
C LEU A 93 -12.37 25.30 2.66
N LEU A 94 -12.94 24.29 2.00
CA LEU A 94 -14.30 24.37 1.46
C LEU A 94 -15.35 24.53 2.56
N GLY A 95 -15.21 23.74 3.64
CA GLY A 95 -16.09 23.83 4.81
C GLY A 95 -15.82 25.04 5.73
N ARG A 96 -14.78 25.85 5.42
CA ARG A 96 -14.32 26.99 6.23
C ARG A 96 -14.15 26.66 7.71
N SER A 97 -13.82 25.42 8.03
CA SER A 97 -13.68 24.93 9.39
C SER A 97 -12.75 23.70 9.44
N LEU A 98 -11.76 23.74 10.33
CA LEU A 98 -10.87 22.61 10.58
C LEU A 98 -11.62 21.36 11.05
N ARG A 99 -12.72 21.54 11.79
CA ARG A 99 -13.58 20.43 12.26
C ARG A 99 -14.25 19.70 11.10
N TRP A 100 -14.66 20.43 10.08
CA TRP A 100 -15.23 19.86 8.85
C TRP A 100 -14.24 18.93 8.15
N GLY A 101 -12.99 19.37 7.99
CA GLY A 101 -11.93 18.52 7.42
C GLY A 101 -11.74 17.21 8.19
N ILE A 102 -11.76 17.28 9.54
CA ILE A 102 -11.63 16.09 10.38
C ILE A 102 -12.81 15.13 10.14
N TYR A 103 -14.04 15.62 10.14
CA TYR A 103 -15.24 14.76 9.93
C TYR A 103 -15.26 14.12 8.54
N CYS A 104 -14.73 14.77 7.51
CA CYS A 104 -14.61 14.18 6.18
C CYS A 104 -13.53 13.10 6.11
N VAL A 105 -12.37 13.31 6.74
CA VAL A 105 -11.21 12.41 6.62
C VAL A 105 -11.30 11.21 7.57
N LEU A 106 -11.93 11.38 8.73
CA LEU A 106 -11.97 10.35 9.77
C LEU A 106 -12.58 9.01 9.30
N PRO A 107 -13.76 8.96 8.65
CA PRO A 107 -14.33 7.70 8.19
C PRO A 107 -13.45 6.99 7.17
N SER A 108 -12.86 7.73 6.24
CA SER A 108 -11.98 7.18 5.20
C SER A 108 -10.67 6.66 5.77
N THR A 109 -10.10 7.38 6.73
CA THR A 109 -8.89 6.92 7.45
C THR A 109 -9.20 5.63 8.21
N LEU A 110 -10.33 5.57 8.91
CA LEU A 110 -10.74 4.37 9.62
C LEU A 110 -10.95 3.17 8.67
N ALA A 111 -11.58 3.40 7.52
CA ALA A 111 -11.78 2.36 6.50
C ALA A 111 -10.44 1.82 5.96
N VAL A 112 -9.46 2.68 5.71
CA VAL A 112 -8.11 2.28 5.28
C VAL A 112 -7.40 1.48 6.39
N VAL A 113 -7.48 1.91 7.65
CA VAL A 113 -6.90 1.19 8.79
C VAL A 113 -7.54 -0.20 8.95
N ILE A 114 -8.87 -0.30 8.86
CA ILE A 114 -9.59 -1.57 8.92
C ILE A 114 -9.17 -2.48 7.76
N ASN A 115 -9.06 -1.94 6.55
CA ASN A 115 -8.62 -2.71 5.38
C ASN A 115 -7.24 -3.33 5.61
N PHE A 116 -6.25 -2.55 6.06
CA PHE A 116 -4.92 -3.08 6.37
C PHE A 116 -4.93 -4.05 7.56
N ALA A 117 -5.77 -3.82 8.57
CA ALA A 117 -5.92 -4.73 9.71
C ALA A 117 -6.47 -6.10 9.27
N VAL A 118 -7.50 -6.10 8.40
CA VAL A 118 -8.06 -7.34 7.83
C VAL A 118 -7.03 -8.06 6.96
N MET A 119 -6.31 -7.33 6.12
CA MET A 119 -5.23 -7.91 5.31
C MET A 119 -4.16 -8.56 6.19
N GLY A 120 -3.74 -7.87 7.25
CA GLY A 120 -2.77 -8.42 8.22
C GLY A 120 -3.28 -9.67 8.93
N TRP A 121 -4.56 -9.67 9.33
CA TRP A 121 -5.18 -10.83 9.97
C TRP A 121 -5.33 -12.05 9.05
N LEU A 122 -5.68 -11.81 7.79
CA LEU A 122 -5.82 -12.86 6.77
C LEU A 122 -4.48 -13.24 6.11
N ASN A 123 -3.36 -12.65 6.53
CA ASN A 123 -2.03 -12.84 5.93
C ASN A 123 -2.01 -12.52 4.41
N ILE A 124 -2.83 -11.56 3.96
CA ILE A 124 -2.82 -11.10 2.57
C ILE A 124 -1.60 -10.17 2.39
N PRO A 125 -0.65 -10.53 1.50
CA PRO A 125 0.53 -9.70 1.30
C PRO A 125 0.19 -8.36 0.66
N LEU A 126 0.88 -7.30 1.10
CA LEU A 126 0.79 -6.02 0.46
C LEU A 126 1.50 -6.07 -0.89
N GLY A 127 0.75 -5.86 -1.95
CA GLY A 127 1.22 -5.84 -3.34
C GLY A 127 0.67 -4.64 -4.11
N VAL A 128 0.90 -4.62 -5.42
CA VAL A 128 0.42 -3.53 -6.29
C VAL A 128 -1.10 -3.43 -6.23
N ALA A 129 -1.81 -4.53 -6.44
CA ALA A 129 -3.27 -4.56 -6.46
C ALA A 129 -3.86 -4.12 -5.11
N THR A 130 -3.39 -4.69 -4.00
CA THR A 130 -3.90 -4.37 -2.66
C THR A 130 -3.63 -2.92 -2.27
N SER A 131 -2.53 -2.33 -2.72
CA SER A 131 -2.23 -0.92 -2.49
C SER A 131 -3.13 0.01 -3.31
N MET A 132 -3.49 -0.38 -4.54
CA MET A 132 -4.47 0.37 -5.35
C MET A 132 -5.86 0.37 -4.70
N PHE A 133 -6.31 -0.76 -4.12
CA PHE A 133 -7.57 -0.81 -3.39
C PHE A 133 -7.59 0.11 -2.17
N ALA A 134 -6.48 0.25 -1.45
CA ALA A 134 -6.40 1.19 -0.33
C ALA A 134 -6.59 2.65 -0.78
N ALA A 135 -5.99 3.04 -1.91
CA ALA A 135 -6.16 4.36 -2.49
C ALA A 135 -7.59 4.62 -2.97
N MET A 136 -8.24 3.62 -3.62
CA MET A 136 -9.64 3.70 -4.02
C MET A 136 -10.58 3.83 -2.81
N THR A 137 -10.36 3.05 -1.75
CA THR A 137 -11.14 3.12 -0.51
C THR A 137 -11.11 4.52 0.08
N LEU A 138 -9.94 5.16 0.07
CA LEU A 138 -9.77 6.52 0.56
C LEU A 138 -10.58 7.52 -0.27
N GLY A 139 -10.48 7.48 -1.60
CA GLY A 139 -11.21 8.39 -2.50
C GLY A 139 -12.73 8.25 -2.37
N ILE A 140 -13.24 7.04 -2.47
CA ILE A 140 -14.69 6.75 -2.39
C ILE A 140 -15.25 7.09 -1.00
N GLY A 141 -14.48 6.77 0.06
CA GLY A 141 -14.91 7.06 1.43
C GLY A 141 -15.04 8.56 1.71
N VAL A 142 -14.15 9.37 1.14
CA VAL A 142 -14.21 10.83 1.26
C VAL A 142 -15.41 11.40 0.53
N ASP A 143 -15.71 10.95 -0.68
CA ASP A 143 -16.88 11.41 -1.44
C ASP A 143 -18.17 11.17 -0.66
N PHE A 144 -18.33 10.00 -0.08
CA PHE A 144 -19.51 9.71 0.76
C PHE A 144 -19.57 10.62 2.01
N ALA A 145 -18.43 10.85 2.67
CA ALA A 145 -18.38 11.72 3.82
C ALA A 145 -18.74 13.17 3.48
N ILE A 146 -18.25 13.68 2.35
CA ILE A 146 -18.59 15.03 1.87
C ILE A 146 -20.09 15.14 1.62
N HIS A 147 -20.69 14.21 0.87
CA HIS A 147 -22.13 14.25 0.56
C HIS A 147 -23.01 14.20 1.81
N VAL A 148 -22.68 13.34 2.78
CA VAL A 148 -23.42 13.25 4.04
C VAL A 148 -23.30 14.54 4.85
N LEU A 149 -22.09 15.08 4.96
CA LEU A 149 -21.85 16.30 5.73
C LEU A 149 -22.45 17.55 5.06
N GLU A 150 -22.44 17.62 3.74
CA GLU A 150 -23.07 18.70 2.99
C GLU A 150 -24.59 18.66 3.17
N GLY A 151 -25.21 17.47 3.05
CA GLY A 151 -26.63 17.28 3.33
C GLY A 151 -26.99 17.67 4.75
N PHE A 152 -26.20 17.28 5.73
CA PHE A 152 -26.37 17.67 7.13
C PHE A 152 -26.25 19.19 7.32
N SER A 153 -25.25 19.82 6.73
CA SER A 153 -25.06 21.27 6.83
C SER A 153 -26.23 22.06 6.22
N LEU A 154 -26.71 21.60 5.07
CA LEU A 154 -27.86 22.21 4.40
C LEU A 154 -29.13 22.10 5.26
N ALA A 155 -29.39 20.93 5.83
CA ALA A 155 -30.53 20.71 6.71
C ALA A 155 -30.43 21.55 8.00
N ARG A 156 -29.23 21.69 8.56
CA ARG A 156 -28.96 22.57 9.71
C ARG A 156 -29.19 24.04 9.40
N SER A 157 -28.77 24.49 8.22
CA SER A 157 -29.01 25.89 7.78
C SER A 157 -30.49 26.17 7.55
N GLY A 158 -31.29 25.14 7.24
CA GLY A 158 -32.76 25.19 7.18
C GLY A 158 -33.48 25.22 8.54
N GLY A 159 -32.73 25.23 9.66
CA GLY A 159 -33.29 25.34 11.00
C GLY A 159 -33.64 24.02 11.69
N LEU A 160 -33.34 22.88 11.09
CA LEU A 160 -33.60 21.57 11.70
C LEU A 160 -32.69 21.35 12.93
N SER A 161 -33.18 20.58 13.91
CA SER A 161 -32.36 20.12 15.04
C SER A 161 -31.20 19.22 14.55
N PRO A 162 -30.13 19.02 15.30
CA PRO A 162 -29.01 18.15 14.88
C PRO A 162 -29.46 16.73 14.50
N ASP A 163 -30.35 16.13 15.30
CA ASP A 163 -30.86 14.78 15.08
C ASP A 163 -31.74 14.71 13.82
N ALA A 164 -32.63 15.69 13.63
CA ALA A 164 -33.47 15.78 12.44
C ALA A 164 -32.63 16.04 11.17
N ALA A 165 -31.62 16.89 11.25
CA ALA A 165 -30.73 17.17 10.15
C ALA A 165 -29.88 15.95 9.75
N LEU A 166 -29.45 15.16 10.72
CA LEU A 166 -28.75 13.91 10.45
C LEU A 166 -29.66 12.90 9.79
N SER A 167 -30.88 12.71 10.30
CA SER A 167 -31.88 11.82 9.73
C SER A 167 -32.23 12.22 8.29
N GLU A 168 -32.46 13.50 8.03
CA GLU A 168 -32.72 14.04 6.68
C GLU A 168 -31.55 13.77 5.73
N SER A 169 -30.31 14.04 6.16
CA SER A 169 -29.12 13.78 5.36
C SER A 169 -28.98 12.30 5.02
N MET A 170 -29.19 11.42 6.01
CA MET A 170 -29.11 9.97 5.81
C MET A 170 -30.23 9.45 4.90
N THR A 171 -31.44 9.96 5.02
CA THR A 171 -32.55 9.56 4.15
C THR A 171 -32.28 9.97 2.70
N ARG A 172 -31.66 11.10 2.49
CA ARG A 172 -31.37 11.66 1.17
C ARG A 172 -30.17 11.01 0.50
N THR A 173 -29.09 10.83 1.24
CA THR A 173 -27.79 10.36 0.71
C THR A 173 -27.59 8.85 0.91
N GLY A 174 -28.18 8.29 1.96
CA GLY A 174 -28.01 6.87 2.33
C GLY A 174 -28.29 5.86 1.22
N PRO A 175 -29.43 5.94 0.51
CA PRO A 175 -29.72 5.01 -0.58
C PRO A 175 -28.67 5.03 -1.69
N ALA A 176 -28.17 6.21 -2.06
CA ALA A 176 -27.12 6.35 -3.07
C ALA A 176 -25.79 5.72 -2.59
N VAL A 177 -25.43 5.92 -1.33
CA VAL A 177 -24.25 5.30 -0.72
C VAL A 177 -24.35 3.78 -0.72
N VAL A 178 -25.51 3.22 -0.31
CA VAL A 178 -25.74 1.77 -0.28
C VAL A 178 -25.67 1.16 -1.67
N ILE A 179 -26.36 1.76 -2.66
CA ILE A 179 -26.34 1.27 -4.05
C ILE A 179 -24.92 1.31 -4.62
N ASN A 180 -24.19 2.40 -4.40
CA ASN A 180 -22.84 2.57 -4.91
C ASN A 180 -21.86 1.58 -4.24
N THR A 181 -22.01 1.37 -2.92
CA THR A 181 -21.21 0.38 -2.19
C THR A 181 -21.50 -1.04 -2.69
N ALA A 182 -22.79 -1.38 -2.92
CA ALA A 182 -23.15 -2.68 -3.49
C ALA A 182 -22.59 -2.87 -4.90
N ALA A 183 -22.68 -1.84 -5.76
CA ALA A 183 -22.12 -1.88 -7.11
C ALA A 183 -20.60 -2.09 -7.10
N ILE A 184 -19.88 -1.42 -6.21
CA ILE A 184 -18.43 -1.59 -6.05
C ILE A 184 -18.11 -2.99 -5.52
N ALA A 185 -18.82 -3.47 -4.51
CA ALA A 185 -18.61 -4.81 -3.96
C ALA A 185 -18.86 -5.92 -5.00
N LEU A 186 -19.89 -5.77 -5.84
CA LEU A 186 -20.16 -6.73 -6.92
C LEU A 186 -19.21 -6.58 -8.12
N GLY A 187 -18.64 -5.42 -8.33
CA GLY A 187 -17.73 -5.15 -9.44
C GLY A 187 -16.28 -5.59 -9.18
N PHE A 188 -15.87 -5.66 -7.92
CA PHE A 188 -14.49 -6.00 -7.50
C PHE A 188 -14.42 -7.26 -6.62
N GLY A 189 -15.56 -7.86 -6.24
CA GLY A 189 -15.66 -9.06 -5.41
C GLY A 189 -15.64 -10.39 -6.15
#